data_1fae7c97a7289d56e49fc1472457925c
#
_entry.id   1fae7c97a7289d56e49fc1472457925c
#
_cell.length_a   1.000
_cell.length_b   1.000
_cell.length_c   1.000
_cell.angle_alpha   90.00
_cell.angle_beta   90.00
_cell.angle_gamma   90.00
#
_symmetry.space_group_name_H-M   'P 1'
#
loop_
_entity.id
_entity.type
_entity.pdbx_description
1 polymer ?
#
loop_
_entity_poly.entity_id
_entity_poly.type
_entity_poly.pdbx_seq_one_letter_code
_entity_poly.pdbx_strand_id
1 'polypeptide(L)'
;MLLVSLGERFDEARIQDLAGRLADGLEDVKISAFAALESGDTYVYVRGARALPQIQARLNELAPGAHARMLHLTLDLPGASAGQEAPWHYIVETDVLPEAEADLNAWYDQEHLPGLAAVPGTVRAQRWECRDASPRYLACYDLHTQETFGSPPWLAVRATDWSSRVRPSFRNTRRTMFRKIL
;
A
#
# COMPACT_ATOMS: atom_id res chain seq x y z
N MET A 1 -7.11 -7.70 4.89
CA MET A 1 -6.27 -6.71 5.61
C MET A 1 -7.03 -5.40 5.69
N LEU A 2 -6.99 -4.71 6.82
CA LEU A 2 -7.58 -3.37 6.94
C LEU A 2 -6.49 -2.33 6.69
N LEU A 3 -6.74 -1.37 5.80
CA LEU A 3 -5.94 -0.17 5.62
C LEU A 3 -6.70 1.01 6.24
N VAL A 4 -6.03 1.76 7.08
CA VAL A 4 -6.57 2.95 7.75
C VAL A 4 -5.73 4.15 7.34
N SER A 5 -6.37 5.18 6.76
CA SER A 5 -5.80 6.52 6.58
C SER A 5 -6.24 7.37 7.77
N LEU A 6 -5.28 7.92 8.49
CA LEU A 6 -5.56 8.74 9.68
C LEU A 6 -5.88 10.21 9.33
N GLY A 7 -5.60 10.63 8.07
CA GLY A 7 -5.84 12.00 7.60
C GLY A 7 -4.90 13.05 8.20
N GLU A 8 -4.01 12.64 9.09
CA GLU A 8 -3.01 13.50 9.73
C GLU A 8 -1.70 12.74 9.95
N ARG A 9 -0.62 13.48 10.21
CA ARG A 9 0.69 12.90 10.50
C ARG A 9 0.77 12.48 11.97
N PHE A 10 1.06 11.19 12.18
CA PHE A 10 1.45 10.66 13.48
C PHE A 10 2.98 10.52 13.54
N ASP A 11 3.54 10.84 14.69
CA ASP A 11 4.90 10.45 15.05
C ASP A 11 4.93 9.01 15.61
N GLU A 12 6.14 8.51 15.87
CA GLU A 12 6.34 7.15 16.37
C GLU A 12 5.65 6.90 17.72
N ALA A 13 5.65 7.87 18.63
CA ALA A 13 5.05 7.74 19.95
C ALA A 13 3.53 7.65 19.88
N ARG A 14 2.90 8.53 19.11
CA ARG A 14 1.43 8.51 18.89
C ARG A 14 0.98 7.23 18.20
N ILE A 15 1.75 6.74 17.22
CA ILE A 15 1.37 5.52 16.49
C ILE A 15 1.57 4.26 17.33
N GLN A 16 2.59 4.23 18.21
CA GLN A 16 2.79 3.13 19.16
C GLN A 16 1.65 3.07 20.18
N ASP A 17 1.22 4.21 20.74
CA ASP A 17 0.07 4.27 21.65
C ASP A 17 -1.20 3.79 20.96
N LEU A 18 -1.50 4.31 19.76
CA LEU A 18 -2.67 3.89 18.99
C LEU A 18 -2.65 2.39 18.69
N ALA A 19 -1.51 1.87 18.23
CA ALA A 19 -1.36 0.45 17.88
C ALA A 19 -1.54 -0.46 19.11
N GLY A 20 -0.95 -0.06 20.26
CA GLY A 20 -1.11 -0.76 21.53
C GLY A 20 -2.58 -0.84 21.96
N ARG A 21 -3.29 0.28 21.92
CA ARG A 21 -4.72 0.36 22.28
C ARG A 21 -5.62 -0.38 21.29
N LEU A 22 -5.29 -0.36 20.00
CA LEU A 22 -6.03 -1.13 19.00
C LEU A 22 -5.89 -2.64 19.20
N ALA A 23 -4.69 -3.12 19.55
CA ALA A 23 -4.37 -4.52 19.70
C ALA A 23 -4.62 -5.07 21.11
N ASP A 24 -4.93 -4.23 22.10
CA ASP A 24 -5.07 -4.62 23.50
C ASP A 24 -6.04 -5.79 23.70
N GLY A 25 -5.57 -6.88 24.34
CA GLY A 25 -6.33 -8.11 24.56
C GLY A 25 -6.73 -8.86 23.28
N LEU A 26 -6.14 -8.55 22.11
CA LEU A 26 -6.39 -9.26 20.86
C LEU A 26 -5.18 -10.11 20.47
N GLU A 27 -5.42 -11.37 20.16
CA GLU A 27 -4.40 -12.29 19.66
C GLU A 27 -4.26 -12.18 18.13
N ASP A 28 -3.05 -12.48 17.62
CA ASP A 28 -2.73 -12.54 16.18
C ASP A 28 -2.95 -11.23 15.40
N VAL A 29 -2.97 -10.08 16.06
CA VAL A 29 -3.04 -8.77 15.41
C VAL A 29 -1.63 -8.27 15.13
N LYS A 30 -1.37 -7.96 13.84
CA LYS A 30 -0.14 -7.31 13.42
C LYS A 30 -0.48 -5.93 12.85
N ILE A 31 0.17 -4.91 13.40
CA ILE A 31 0.01 -3.52 12.95
C ILE A 31 1.34 -3.05 12.39
N SER A 32 1.28 -2.36 11.27
CA SER A 32 2.39 -1.60 10.71
C SER A 32 1.90 -0.23 10.28
N ALA A 33 2.75 0.78 10.39
CA ALA A 33 2.36 2.15 10.09
C ALA A 33 3.43 2.88 9.28
N PHE A 34 2.97 3.79 8.44
CA PHE A 34 3.77 4.49 7.46
C PHE A 34 3.32 5.95 7.38
N ALA A 35 4.26 6.89 7.55
CA ALA A 35 4.02 8.31 7.40
C ALA A 35 4.34 8.77 5.98
N ALA A 36 3.41 9.45 5.33
CA ALA A 36 3.61 10.02 4.00
C ALA A 36 4.67 11.13 4.05
N LEU A 37 5.51 11.20 3.00
CA LEU A 37 6.54 12.24 2.94
C LEU A 37 5.95 13.63 2.65
N GLU A 38 5.01 13.71 1.72
CA GLU A 38 4.49 14.98 1.18
C GLU A 38 3.10 15.33 1.70
N SER A 39 2.18 14.35 1.70
CA SER A 39 0.85 14.56 2.27
C SER A 39 0.89 14.41 3.78
N GLY A 40 0.36 15.16 4.61
CA GLY A 40 0.36 14.98 6.06
C GLY A 40 -0.39 13.72 6.56
N ASP A 41 -0.48 12.64 5.78
CA ASP A 41 -1.25 11.45 6.13
C ASP A 41 -0.38 10.35 6.74
N THR A 42 -1.00 9.48 7.52
CA THR A 42 -0.40 8.25 8.07
C THR A 42 -1.28 7.07 7.71
N TYR A 43 -0.68 6.06 7.07
CA TYR A 43 -1.36 4.81 6.77
C TYR A 43 -1.01 3.74 7.80
N VAL A 44 -2.05 3.07 8.30
CA VAL A 44 -1.93 1.95 9.24
C VAL A 44 -2.52 0.70 8.62
N TYR A 45 -1.72 -0.34 8.53
CA TYR A 45 -2.16 -1.66 8.07
C TYR A 45 -2.41 -2.56 9.26
N VAL A 46 -3.60 -3.13 9.35
CA VAL A 46 -3.96 -4.09 10.39
C VAL A 46 -4.25 -5.44 9.77
N ARG A 47 -3.51 -6.45 10.21
CA ARG A 47 -3.69 -7.86 9.86
C ARG A 47 -4.18 -8.62 11.09
N GLY A 48 -5.07 -9.60 10.90
CA GLY A 48 -5.69 -10.35 12.00
C GLY A 48 -7.19 -10.44 11.75
N ALA A 49 -7.61 -11.33 10.84
CA ALA A 49 -8.99 -11.36 10.31
C ALA A 49 -10.08 -11.48 11.39
N ARG A 50 -9.80 -12.22 12.49
CA ARG A 50 -10.77 -12.44 13.57
C ARG A 50 -11.03 -11.20 14.43
N ALA A 51 -10.06 -10.29 14.48
CA ALA A 51 -10.12 -9.09 15.32
C ALA A 51 -10.67 -7.85 14.60
N LEU A 52 -10.92 -7.92 13.29
CA LEU A 52 -11.28 -6.73 12.49
C LEU A 52 -12.53 -5.99 13.00
N PRO A 53 -13.63 -6.65 13.44
CA PRO A 53 -14.78 -5.93 13.98
C PRO A 53 -14.45 -5.14 15.26
N GLN A 54 -13.65 -5.71 16.17
CA GLN A 54 -13.21 -5.01 17.38
C GLN A 54 -12.26 -3.86 17.05
N ILE A 55 -11.34 -4.08 16.13
CA ILE A 55 -10.43 -3.03 15.62
C ILE A 55 -11.22 -1.85 15.05
N GLN A 56 -12.24 -2.13 14.23
CA GLN A 56 -13.08 -1.08 13.66
C GLN A 56 -13.83 -0.28 14.73
N ALA A 57 -14.38 -0.94 15.73
CA ALA A 57 -15.04 -0.26 16.86
C ALA A 57 -14.06 0.66 17.61
N ARG A 58 -12.87 0.14 17.94
CA ARG A 58 -11.82 0.92 18.61
C ARG A 58 -11.31 2.09 17.77
N LEU A 59 -11.16 1.92 16.46
CA LEU A 59 -10.78 3.02 15.55
C LEU A 59 -11.78 4.17 15.60
N ASN A 60 -13.07 3.89 15.61
CA ASN A 60 -14.10 4.91 15.69
C ASN A 60 -14.00 5.75 16.98
N GLU A 61 -13.53 5.15 18.07
CA GLU A 61 -13.33 5.83 19.35
C GLU A 61 -11.98 6.57 19.44
N LEU A 62 -10.91 5.93 18.97
CA LEU A 62 -9.53 6.41 19.15
C LEU A 62 -9.08 7.38 18.06
N ALA A 63 -9.66 7.26 16.86
CA ALA A 63 -9.34 8.06 15.68
C ALA A 63 -10.61 8.33 14.86
N PRO A 64 -11.56 9.14 15.35
CA PRO A 64 -12.89 9.30 14.72
C PRO A 64 -12.85 9.91 13.31
N GLY A 65 -11.74 10.54 12.91
CA GLY A 65 -11.54 11.05 11.55
C GLY A 65 -10.87 10.08 10.60
N ALA A 66 -10.54 8.86 11.05
CA ALA A 66 -9.83 7.88 10.23
C ALA A 66 -10.77 7.22 9.20
N HIS A 67 -10.21 6.94 8.03
CA HIS A 67 -10.90 6.23 6.95
C HIS A 67 -10.34 4.82 6.81
N ALA A 68 -11.14 3.81 7.13
CA ALA A 68 -10.76 2.41 7.04
C ALA A 68 -11.32 1.76 5.77
N ARG A 69 -10.49 0.98 5.08
CA ARG A 69 -10.84 0.24 3.85
C ARG A 69 -10.40 -1.22 3.96
N MET A 70 -11.25 -2.14 3.51
CA MET A 70 -10.90 -3.55 3.45
C MET A 70 -10.14 -3.87 2.17
N LEU A 71 -8.92 -4.38 2.30
CA LEU A 71 -8.07 -4.77 1.18
C LEU A 71 -8.03 -6.28 1.00
N HIS A 72 -8.25 -6.72 -0.23
CA HIS A 72 -8.11 -8.11 -0.70
C HIS A 72 -6.81 -8.25 -1.50
N LEU A 73 -5.94 -9.14 -1.07
CA LEU A 73 -4.68 -9.42 -1.76
C LEU A 73 -4.96 -10.15 -3.07
N THR A 74 -4.48 -9.62 -4.18
CA THR A 74 -4.62 -10.25 -5.49
C THR A 74 -3.29 -10.81 -6.01
N LEU A 75 -2.16 -10.16 -5.69
CA LEU A 75 -0.85 -10.65 -6.07
C LEU A 75 0.20 -10.25 -5.00
N ASP A 76 1.15 -11.14 -4.71
CA ASP A 76 2.21 -10.95 -3.73
C ASP A 76 3.51 -11.57 -4.24
N LEU A 77 4.50 -10.74 -4.50
CA LEU A 77 5.77 -11.15 -5.08
C LEU A 77 6.93 -10.74 -4.16
N PRO A 78 7.86 -11.66 -3.87
CA PRO A 78 9.14 -11.26 -3.29
C PRO A 78 9.90 -10.40 -4.30
N GLY A 79 10.56 -9.36 -3.80
CA GLY A 79 11.40 -8.51 -4.64
C GLY A 79 12.81 -9.05 -4.81
N ALA A 80 13.59 -8.44 -5.71
CA ALA A 80 15.00 -8.76 -5.93
C ALA A 80 15.86 -8.57 -4.66
N SER A 81 15.41 -7.74 -3.72
CA SER A 81 16.05 -7.51 -2.42
C SER A 81 15.24 -8.12 -1.26
N ALA A 82 14.49 -9.19 -1.50
CA ALA A 82 13.72 -9.87 -0.46
C ALA A 82 14.62 -10.29 0.71
N GLY A 83 14.11 -10.10 1.93
CA GLY A 83 14.85 -10.36 3.16
C GLY A 83 15.64 -9.17 3.70
N GLN A 84 15.77 -8.10 2.96
CA GLN A 84 16.34 -6.84 3.46
C GLN A 84 15.30 -6.01 4.20
N GLU A 85 15.75 -5.07 5.02
CA GLU A 85 14.87 -4.08 5.63
C GLU A 85 14.22 -3.20 4.56
N ALA A 86 12.96 -2.85 4.78
CA ALA A 86 12.16 -2.03 3.90
C ALA A 86 11.60 -0.80 4.65
N PRO A 87 12.42 0.22 4.89
CA PRO A 87 11.97 1.43 5.58
C PRO A 87 11.09 2.34 4.69
N TRP A 88 11.02 2.06 3.40
CA TRP A 88 10.25 2.85 2.44
C TRP A 88 9.11 2.03 1.86
N HIS A 89 7.98 2.70 1.64
CA HIS A 89 6.77 2.09 1.10
C HIS A 89 6.14 3.01 0.07
N TYR A 90 6.15 2.57 -1.19
CA TYR A 90 5.56 3.33 -2.29
C TYR A 90 4.23 2.73 -2.69
N ILE A 91 3.20 3.56 -2.79
CA ILE A 91 1.84 3.13 -3.15
C ILE A 91 1.36 3.89 -4.38
N VAL A 92 0.76 3.16 -5.30
CA VAL A 92 -0.08 3.69 -6.38
C VAL A 92 -1.51 3.22 -6.11
N GLU A 93 -2.39 4.16 -5.83
CA GLU A 93 -3.83 3.93 -5.70
C GLU A 93 -4.51 4.46 -6.95
N THR A 94 -5.39 3.68 -7.56
CA THR A 94 -6.07 4.11 -8.78
C THR A 94 -7.40 3.40 -8.97
N ASP A 95 -8.34 4.10 -9.58
CA ASP A 95 -9.44 3.50 -10.33
C ASP A 95 -9.04 3.39 -11.80
N VAL A 96 -9.84 2.73 -12.59
CA VAL A 96 -9.64 2.54 -14.02
C VAL A 96 -10.96 2.67 -14.76
N LEU A 97 -10.92 3.08 -16.02
CA LEU A 97 -12.09 3.01 -16.88
C LEU A 97 -12.59 1.57 -17.01
N PRO A 98 -13.90 1.31 -16.90
CA PRO A 98 -14.45 -0.06 -16.89
C PRO A 98 -14.02 -0.91 -18.09
N GLU A 99 -13.96 -0.31 -19.27
CA GLU A 99 -13.53 -0.97 -20.51
C GLU A 99 -12.05 -1.35 -20.54
N ALA A 100 -11.22 -0.72 -19.70
CA ALA A 100 -9.78 -0.99 -19.60
C ALA A 100 -9.39 -1.85 -18.38
N GLU A 101 -10.37 -2.26 -17.56
CA GLU A 101 -10.10 -2.97 -16.31
C GLU A 101 -9.40 -4.31 -16.53
N ALA A 102 -9.83 -5.07 -17.53
CA ALA A 102 -9.21 -6.36 -17.85
C ALA A 102 -7.76 -6.20 -18.31
N ASP A 103 -7.46 -5.18 -19.13
CA ASP A 103 -6.11 -4.88 -19.62
C ASP A 103 -5.21 -4.36 -18.48
N LEU A 104 -5.74 -3.53 -17.58
CA LEU A 104 -5.04 -3.10 -16.36
C LEU A 104 -4.62 -4.29 -15.50
N ASN A 105 -5.55 -5.22 -15.26
CA ASN A 105 -5.30 -6.38 -14.43
C ASN A 105 -4.24 -7.28 -15.06
N ALA A 106 -4.38 -7.60 -16.35
CA ALA A 106 -3.41 -8.40 -17.08
C ALA A 106 -2.00 -7.74 -17.09
N TRP A 107 -1.93 -6.43 -17.32
CA TRP A 107 -0.67 -5.69 -17.32
C TRP A 107 0.03 -5.72 -15.95
N TYR A 108 -0.71 -5.51 -14.86
CA TYR A 108 -0.13 -5.61 -13.53
C TYR A 108 0.37 -7.01 -13.21
N ASP A 109 -0.40 -8.03 -13.55
CA ASP A 109 -0.11 -9.41 -13.18
C ASP A 109 1.05 -10.01 -14.01
N GLN A 110 1.16 -9.63 -15.29
CA GLN A 110 2.10 -10.27 -16.22
C GLN A 110 3.37 -9.45 -16.48
N GLU A 111 3.31 -8.13 -16.36
CA GLU A 111 4.44 -7.27 -16.71
C GLU A 111 4.85 -6.34 -15.57
N HIS A 112 3.93 -5.48 -15.10
CA HIS A 112 4.33 -4.32 -14.30
C HIS A 112 4.76 -4.68 -12.89
N LEU A 113 3.95 -5.47 -12.16
CA LEU A 113 4.30 -5.87 -10.80
C LEU A 113 5.53 -6.79 -10.78
N PRO A 114 5.61 -7.84 -11.64
CA PRO A 114 6.83 -8.66 -11.75
C PRO A 114 8.07 -7.84 -12.13
N GLY A 115 7.93 -6.93 -13.09
CA GLY A 115 9.02 -6.07 -13.51
C GLY A 115 9.55 -5.18 -12.39
N LEU A 116 8.68 -4.52 -11.63
CA LEU A 116 9.08 -3.70 -10.49
C LEU A 116 9.58 -4.53 -9.30
N ALA A 117 9.05 -5.74 -9.09
CA ALA A 117 9.58 -6.67 -8.10
C ALA A 117 11.05 -7.06 -8.42
N ALA A 118 11.39 -7.21 -9.69
CA ALA A 118 12.74 -7.57 -10.14
C ALA A 118 13.76 -6.41 -10.05
N VAL A 119 13.33 -5.19 -9.74
CA VAL A 119 14.25 -4.04 -9.60
C VAL A 119 15.08 -4.20 -8.32
N PRO A 120 16.43 -4.09 -8.39
CA PRO A 120 17.28 -4.07 -7.20
C PRO A 120 16.84 -2.96 -6.22
N GLY A 121 16.69 -3.32 -4.94
CA GLY A 121 16.15 -2.45 -3.91
C GLY A 121 14.65 -2.65 -3.65
N THR A 122 13.90 -3.32 -4.52
CA THR A 122 12.54 -3.76 -4.21
C THR A 122 12.58 -4.99 -3.31
N VAL A 123 12.00 -4.88 -2.12
CA VAL A 123 11.93 -5.96 -1.12
C VAL A 123 10.67 -6.82 -1.32
N ARG A 124 9.57 -6.18 -1.65
CA ARG A 124 8.29 -6.84 -1.90
C ARG A 124 7.42 -5.98 -2.81
N ALA A 125 6.67 -6.61 -3.70
CA ALA A 125 5.65 -5.97 -4.51
C ALA A 125 4.31 -6.66 -4.31
N GLN A 126 3.26 -5.89 -3.99
CA GLN A 126 1.93 -6.42 -3.70
C GLN A 126 0.87 -5.66 -4.47
N ARG A 127 -0.17 -6.37 -4.86
CA ARG A 127 -1.36 -5.78 -5.42
C ARG A 127 -2.58 -6.11 -4.57
N TRP A 128 -3.39 -5.10 -4.33
CA TRP A 128 -4.58 -5.17 -3.50
C TRP A 128 -5.79 -4.59 -4.23
N GLU A 129 -6.96 -5.12 -3.90
CA GLU A 129 -8.24 -4.62 -4.35
C GLU A 129 -9.09 -4.19 -3.14
N CYS A 130 -9.63 -2.98 -3.20
CA CYS A 130 -10.67 -2.48 -2.31
C CYS A 130 -12.01 -2.53 -3.05
N ARG A 131 -12.95 -3.33 -2.59
CA ARG A 131 -14.22 -3.55 -3.30
C ARG A 131 -15.30 -2.55 -2.93
N ASP A 132 -15.12 -1.88 -1.78
CA ASP A 132 -16.16 -1.08 -1.15
C ASP A 132 -15.83 0.42 -1.16
N ALA A 133 -14.72 0.83 -1.77
CA ALA A 133 -14.29 2.23 -1.83
C ALA A 133 -13.43 2.54 -3.06
N SER A 134 -13.26 3.83 -3.33
CA SER A 134 -12.38 4.37 -4.36
C SER A 134 -11.18 5.09 -3.69
N PRO A 135 -9.97 4.99 -4.25
CA PRO A 135 -9.57 4.16 -5.39
C PRO A 135 -9.62 2.65 -5.09
N ARG A 136 -10.05 1.87 -6.11
CA ARG A 136 -10.27 0.43 -5.99
C ARG A 136 -8.97 -0.38 -5.96
N TYR A 137 -7.97 0.00 -6.73
CA TYR A 137 -6.74 -0.76 -6.89
C TYR A 137 -5.57 -0.10 -6.18
N LEU A 138 -4.78 -0.90 -5.48
CA LEU A 138 -3.54 -0.45 -4.85
C LEU A 138 -2.38 -1.35 -5.30
N ALA A 139 -1.31 -0.75 -5.78
CA ALA A 139 -0.03 -1.41 -5.99
C ALA A 139 0.96 -0.86 -4.96
N CYS A 140 1.51 -1.74 -4.14
CA CYS A 140 2.36 -1.41 -3.01
C CYS A 140 3.75 -2.01 -3.21
N TYR A 141 4.78 -1.21 -2.97
CA TYR A 141 6.18 -1.62 -3.10
C TYR A 141 6.93 -1.27 -1.83
N ASP A 142 7.41 -2.30 -1.14
CA ASP A 142 8.33 -2.15 -0.01
C ASP A 142 9.74 -2.02 -0.57
N LEU A 143 10.46 -0.95 -0.23
CA LEU A 143 11.74 -0.60 -0.82
C LEU A 143 12.82 -0.50 0.26
N HIS A 144 14.02 -0.99 -0.06
CA HIS A 144 15.18 -0.91 0.82
C HIS A 144 15.69 0.52 0.93
N THR A 145 15.72 1.26 -0.19
CA THR A 145 16.08 2.68 -0.21
C THR A 145 15.04 3.50 -1.00
N GLN A 146 14.96 4.79 -0.72
CA GLN A 146 14.06 5.68 -1.45
C GLN A 146 14.45 5.80 -2.92
N GLU A 147 15.75 5.76 -3.23
CA GLU A 147 16.33 5.91 -4.56
C GLU A 147 16.00 4.73 -5.49
N THR A 148 15.55 3.59 -4.93
CA THR A 148 15.01 2.48 -5.73
C THR A 148 13.88 2.97 -6.62
N PHE A 149 12.98 3.80 -6.08
CA PHE A 149 11.98 4.51 -6.85
C PHE A 149 12.63 5.50 -7.80
N GLY A 150 12.31 5.41 -9.09
CA GLY A 150 12.86 6.31 -10.11
C GLY A 150 14.28 5.94 -10.59
N SER A 151 14.87 4.85 -10.08
CA SER A 151 16.13 4.32 -10.62
C SER A 151 16.00 3.94 -12.10
N PRO A 152 17.11 3.89 -12.86
CA PRO A 152 17.04 3.49 -14.28
C PRO A 152 16.28 2.19 -14.55
N PRO A 153 16.49 1.06 -13.80
CA PRO A 153 15.70 -0.15 -14.00
C PRO A 153 14.21 0.05 -13.66
N TRP A 154 13.87 0.85 -12.63
CA TRP A 154 12.49 1.19 -12.31
C TRP A 154 11.80 1.93 -13.47
N LEU A 155 12.49 2.91 -14.03
CA LEU A 155 11.98 3.70 -15.15
C LEU A 155 11.82 2.86 -16.42
N ALA A 156 12.71 1.90 -16.66
CA ALA A 156 12.63 0.99 -17.81
C ALA A 156 11.33 0.15 -17.78
N VAL A 157 10.95 -0.39 -16.62
CA VAL A 157 9.67 -1.12 -16.46
C VAL A 157 8.46 -0.23 -16.77
N ARG A 158 8.55 1.07 -16.49
CA ARG A 158 7.47 2.02 -16.74
C ARG A 158 7.42 2.56 -18.18
N ALA A 159 8.42 2.27 -18.98
CA ALA A 159 8.57 2.79 -20.36
C ALA A 159 8.14 1.79 -21.46
N THR A 160 7.49 0.67 -21.07
CA THR A 160 7.00 -0.33 -22.04
C THR A 160 5.81 0.19 -22.84
N ASP A 161 5.58 -0.41 -24.01
CA ASP A 161 4.41 -0.10 -24.85
C ASP A 161 3.10 -0.42 -24.12
N TRP A 162 3.07 -1.53 -23.36
CA TRP A 162 1.89 -1.88 -22.58
C TRP A 162 1.62 -0.88 -21.47
N SER A 163 2.63 -0.45 -20.75
CA SER A 163 2.55 0.63 -19.76
C SER A 163 1.99 1.92 -20.37
N SER A 164 2.45 2.29 -21.57
CA SER A 164 2.00 3.49 -22.28
C SER A 164 0.53 3.39 -22.72
N ARG A 165 0.06 2.19 -23.06
CA ARG A 165 -1.33 1.92 -23.44
C ARG A 165 -2.29 1.96 -22.25
N VAL A 166 -1.91 1.36 -21.12
CA VAL A 166 -2.82 1.18 -19.96
C VAL A 166 -2.96 2.46 -19.14
N ARG A 167 -1.87 3.18 -18.89
CA ARG A 167 -1.84 4.33 -17.97
C ARG A 167 -2.80 5.48 -18.28
N PRO A 168 -3.14 5.80 -19.53
CA PRO A 168 -4.17 6.80 -19.84
C PRO A 168 -5.58 6.45 -19.32
N SER A 169 -5.86 5.18 -19.03
CA SER A 169 -7.15 4.72 -18.48
C SER A 169 -7.29 4.93 -16.95
N PHE A 170 -6.21 5.30 -16.26
CA PHE A 170 -6.23 5.50 -14.81
C PHE A 170 -7.13 6.68 -14.42
N ARG A 171 -7.84 6.53 -13.30
CA ARG A 171 -8.72 7.55 -12.71
C ARG A 171 -8.45 7.67 -11.22
N ASN A 172 -8.71 8.84 -10.66
CA ASN A 172 -8.56 9.12 -9.22
C ASN A 172 -7.21 8.67 -8.64
N THR A 173 -6.14 8.79 -9.43
CA THR A 173 -4.84 8.22 -9.11
C THR A 173 -4.10 9.06 -8.06
N ARG A 174 -3.65 8.38 -7.01
CA ARG A 174 -2.71 8.91 -6.02
C ARG A 174 -1.43 8.10 -6.04
N ARG A 175 -0.30 8.78 -5.85
CA ARG A 175 1.02 8.17 -5.75
C ARG A 175 1.72 8.75 -4.54
N THR A 176 2.03 7.91 -3.58
CA THR A 176 2.57 8.39 -2.31
C THR A 176 3.75 7.55 -1.89
N MET A 177 4.83 8.24 -1.53
CA MET A 177 5.97 7.64 -0.85
C MET A 177 5.80 7.82 0.64
N PHE A 178 5.96 6.73 1.37
CA PHE A 178 5.87 6.69 2.82
C PHE A 178 7.17 6.21 3.43
N ARG A 179 7.41 6.64 4.66
CA ARG A 179 8.43 6.07 5.54
C ARG A 179 7.76 5.21 6.61
N LYS A 180 8.30 4.04 6.86
CA LYS A 180 7.84 3.16 7.94
C LYS A 180 8.15 3.81 9.28
N ILE A 181 7.15 3.79 10.20
CA ILE A 181 7.24 4.35 11.56
C ILE A 181 6.80 3.33 12.63
N LEU A 182 6.29 2.15 12.19
CA LEU A 182 5.98 1.01 13.06
C LEU A 182 6.05 -0.31 12.27
#